data_9d6e489555c23e795bb8539f9f5c567d
#
_entry.id   9d6e489555c23e795bb8539f9f5c567d
#
_cell.length_a   1.000
_cell.length_b   1.000
_cell.length_c   1.000
_cell.angle_alpha   90.00
_cell.angle_beta   90.00
_cell.angle_gamma   90.00
#
_symmetry.space_group_name_H-M   'P 1'
#
loop_
_entity.id
_entity.type
_entity.pdbx_description
1 polymer ?
#
loop_
_entity_poly.entity_id
_entity_poly.type
_entity_poly.pdbx_seq_one_letter_code
_entity_poly.pdbx_strand_id
1 'polypeptide(L)'
;VFLLIYSVFRYPVATEPPIHRRIAAAVGIDRSTIFEHPVLAPVMSIALTLARRIAFPPLRQRVREDLNGSGNPSGYGVDEYIAICMMMGVAMAGCGLLLGVAVKSSMLLLILPGLMVLGFFGPLWALHGESRRRTIRIAKQLPYSLDLIALTMASGSSFTEACQALIRDNPTDDLNQELAVALSEIEFGTTRMQALVNIAERVPLES
;
A
#
# COMPACT_ATOMS: atom_id res chain seq x y z
N VAL A 1 21.17 10.65 -1.23
CA VAL A 1 19.76 10.98 -0.96
C VAL A 1 18.83 9.98 -1.62
N PHE A 2 18.97 9.67 -2.92
CA PHE A 2 18.10 8.73 -3.64
C PHE A 2 18.20 7.30 -3.07
N LEU A 3 19.38 6.81 -2.73
CA LEU A 3 19.60 5.49 -2.11
C LEU A 3 19.02 5.41 -0.69
N LEU A 4 19.05 6.49 0.08
CA LEU A 4 18.46 6.56 1.42
C LEU A 4 16.92 6.53 1.34
N ILE A 5 16.35 7.28 0.41
CA ILE A 5 14.92 7.32 0.17
C ILE A 5 14.45 5.96 -0.37
N TYR A 6 15.18 5.36 -1.31
CA TYR A 6 14.90 4.03 -1.85
C TYR A 6 15.03 2.93 -0.77
N SER A 7 15.96 3.06 0.18
CA SER A 7 16.10 2.12 1.29
C SER A 7 14.93 2.18 2.27
N VAL A 8 14.41 3.36 2.57
CA VAL A 8 13.22 3.54 3.42
C VAL A 8 11.97 2.93 2.79
N PHE A 9 11.86 2.96 1.44
CA PHE A 9 10.76 2.32 0.71
C PHE A 9 10.96 0.81 0.49
N ARG A 10 12.18 0.30 0.51
CA ARG A 10 12.50 -1.11 0.23
C ARG A 10 12.54 -2.00 1.47
N TYR A 11 12.65 -1.45 2.66
CA TYR A 11 12.49 -2.23 3.88
C TYR A 11 10.99 -2.28 4.21
N PRO A 12 10.30 -3.39 3.91
CA PRO A 12 9.03 -3.66 4.57
C PRO A 12 9.41 -3.80 6.05
N VAL A 13 9.05 -2.82 6.85
CA VAL A 13 8.96 -3.01 8.29
C VAL A 13 8.15 -4.28 8.48
N ALA A 14 8.71 -5.21 9.25
CA ALA A 14 8.23 -6.56 9.49
C ALA A 14 6.71 -6.67 9.32
N THR A 15 6.32 -7.48 8.36
CA THR A 15 4.95 -7.75 7.94
C THR A 15 4.15 -8.37 9.08
N GLU A 16 3.62 -7.55 9.96
CA GLU A 16 2.42 -7.96 10.65
C GLU A 16 1.25 -7.86 9.65
N PRO A 17 0.34 -8.86 9.65
CA PRO A 17 -0.75 -8.89 8.69
C PRO A 17 -1.57 -7.60 8.78
N PRO A 18 -2.05 -7.06 7.66
CA PRO A 18 -2.83 -5.84 7.64
C PRO A 18 -4.16 -6.07 8.34
N ILE A 19 -4.18 -5.89 9.65
CA ILE A 19 -5.40 -5.88 10.43
C ILE A 19 -6.18 -4.65 9.97
N HIS A 20 -7.38 -4.86 9.48
CA HIS A 20 -8.26 -3.81 9.00
C HIS A 20 -8.25 -2.61 9.98
N ARG A 21 -8.12 -1.39 9.48
CA ARG A 21 -7.94 -0.17 10.30
C ARG A 21 -8.97 -0.04 11.45
N ARG A 22 -10.16 -0.62 11.28
CA ARG A 22 -11.19 -0.69 12.33
C ARG A 22 -10.83 -1.66 13.47
N ILE A 23 -10.15 -2.76 13.16
CA ILE A 23 -9.71 -3.75 14.12
C ILE A 23 -8.44 -3.25 14.83
N ALA A 24 -7.52 -2.61 14.10
CA ALA A 24 -6.33 -1.98 14.66
C ALA A 24 -6.69 -0.86 15.66
N ALA A 25 -7.71 -0.06 15.37
CA ALA A 25 -8.23 0.95 16.26
C ALA A 25 -8.92 0.32 17.53
N ALA A 26 -9.56 -0.83 17.37
CA ALA A 26 -10.22 -1.53 18.49
C ALA A 26 -9.22 -2.26 19.42
N VAL A 27 -8.06 -2.67 18.89
CA VAL A 27 -7.00 -3.38 19.63
C VAL A 27 -5.96 -2.43 20.24
N GLY A 28 -6.07 -1.10 19.97
CA GLY A 28 -5.17 -0.09 20.56
C GLY A 28 -3.72 -0.22 20.09
N ILE A 29 -3.45 -0.82 18.92
CA ILE A 29 -2.14 -0.83 18.29
C ILE A 29 -1.93 0.54 17.67
N ASP A 30 -1.37 1.41 18.47
CA ASP A 30 -0.95 2.77 18.08
C ASP A 30 0.24 2.62 17.11
N ARG A 31 -0.05 2.63 15.80
CA ARG A 31 0.99 2.72 14.79
C ARG A 31 1.34 4.20 14.66
N SER A 32 2.40 4.61 15.35
CA SER A 32 3.04 5.91 15.12
C SER A 32 3.42 6.01 13.64
N THR A 33 2.54 6.62 12.86
CA THR A 33 2.84 6.97 11.48
C THR A 33 3.91 8.05 11.48
N ILE A 34 4.69 8.14 10.40
CA ILE A 34 5.74 9.18 10.21
C ILE A 34 5.17 10.60 10.45
N PHE A 35 3.84 10.75 10.42
CA PHE A 35 3.08 11.97 10.65
C PHE A 35 3.11 12.48 12.11
N GLU A 36 3.48 11.63 13.07
CA GLU A 36 3.54 12.01 14.50
C GLU A 36 4.91 12.55 14.93
N HIS A 37 5.90 12.58 14.04
CA HIS A 37 7.20 13.16 14.34
C HIS A 37 7.06 14.68 14.53
N PRO A 38 7.36 15.25 15.73
CA PRO A 38 7.08 16.64 16.06
C PRO A 38 7.80 17.65 15.15
N VAL A 39 8.90 17.26 14.52
CA VAL A 39 9.69 18.12 13.61
C VAL A 39 9.08 18.16 12.20
N LEU A 40 8.41 17.09 11.75
CA LEU A 40 7.83 16.99 10.40
C LEU A 40 6.34 17.37 10.37
N ALA A 41 5.69 17.41 11.52
CA ALA A 41 4.27 17.72 11.66
C ALA A 41 3.83 19.02 10.94
N PRO A 42 4.51 20.17 11.06
CA PRO A 42 4.06 21.40 10.40
C PRO A 42 4.20 21.34 8.87
N VAL A 43 5.26 20.72 8.35
CA VAL A 43 5.47 20.57 6.90
C VAL A 43 4.44 19.60 6.33
N MET A 44 4.15 18.53 7.06
CA MET A 44 3.20 17.50 6.68
C MET A 44 1.75 18.01 6.70
N SER A 45 1.38 18.87 7.67
CA SER A 45 0.04 19.47 7.70
C SER A 45 -0.20 20.40 6.51
N ILE A 46 0.83 21.15 6.09
CA ILE A 46 0.78 22.00 4.88
C ILE A 46 0.66 21.12 3.64
N ALA A 47 1.46 20.05 3.54
CA ALA A 47 1.41 19.10 2.42
C ALA A 47 0.05 18.42 2.31
N LEU A 48 -0.54 17.98 3.43
CA LEU A 48 -1.89 17.40 3.47
C LEU A 48 -2.97 18.41 3.04
N THR A 49 -2.88 19.65 3.48
CA THR A 49 -3.84 20.69 3.09
C THR A 49 -3.74 20.99 1.59
N LEU A 50 -2.53 21.00 1.06
CA LEU A 50 -2.26 21.22 -0.35
C LEU A 50 -2.69 20.02 -1.20
N ALA A 51 -2.42 18.78 -0.74
CA ALA A 51 -2.84 17.56 -1.37
C ALA A 51 -4.38 17.48 -1.50
N ARG A 52 -5.10 17.90 -0.46
CA ARG A 52 -6.57 17.93 -0.49
C ARG A 52 -7.12 18.93 -1.50
N ARG A 53 -6.41 20.01 -1.79
CA ARG A 53 -6.82 21.05 -2.74
C ARG A 53 -6.47 20.73 -4.19
N ILE A 54 -5.33 20.07 -4.42
CA ILE A 54 -4.77 19.86 -5.76
C ILE A 54 -5.12 18.47 -6.31
N ALA A 55 -5.37 17.47 -5.44
CA ALA A 55 -5.64 16.11 -5.90
C ALA A 55 -6.97 16.01 -6.65
N PHE A 56 -6.88 15.82 -7.96
CA PHE A 56 -8.03 15.58 -8.82
C PHE A 56 -8.73 14.25 -8.47
N PRO A 57 -10.07 14.17 -8.58
CA PRO A 57 -10.83 12.95 -8.28
C PRO A 57 -10.27 11.67 -8.95
N PRO A 58 -9.88 11.67 -10.23
CA PRO A 58 -9.36 10.47 -10.90
C PRO A 58 -8.01 10.00 -10.33
N LEU A 59 -7.16 10.92 -9.87
CA LEU A 59 -5.88 10.55 -9.24
C LEU A 59 -6.11 9.86 -7.88
N ARG A 60 -7.04 10.38 -7.09
CA ARG A 60 -7.41 9.78 -5.79
C ARG A 60 -7.95 8.37 -5.94
N GLN A 61 -8.78 8.14 -6.97
CA GLN A 61 -9.34 6.82 -7.23
C GLN A 61 -8.24 5.84 -7.61
N ARG A 62 -7.34 6.18 -8.53
CA ARG A 62 -6.20 5.32 -8.90
C ARG A 62 -5.29 5.01 -7.72
N VAL A 63 -4.92 6.02 -6.94
CA VAL A 63 -4.08 5.81 -5.74
C VAL A 63 -4.79 4.90 -4.73
N ARG A 64 -6.11 5.00 -4.59
CA ARG A 64 -6.89 4.12 -3.72
C ARG A 64 -6.87 2.68 -4.22
N GLU A 65 -7.08 2.47 -5.52
CA GLU A 65 -7.05 1.15 -6.15
C GLU A 65 -5.66 0.51 -6.01
N ASP A 66 -4.60 1.26 -6.29
CA ASP A 66 -3.23 0.81 -6.14
C ASP A 66 -2.83 0.52 -4.68
N LEU A 67 -3.28 1.34 -3.72
CA LEU A 67 -3.07 1.10 -2.29
C LEU A 67 -3.79 -0.16 -1.83
N ASN A 68 -5.03 -0.37 -2.26
CA ASN A 68 -5.77 -1.58 -1.95
C ASN A 68 -5.11 -2.81 -2.59
N GLY A 69 -4.75 -2.73 -3.88
CA GLY A 69 -4.09 -3.81 -4.61
C GLY A 69 -2.70 -4.16 -4.05
N SER A 70 -1.95 -3.19 -3.53
CA SER A 70 -0.66 -3.44 -2.87
C SER A 70 -0.79 -4.02 -1.45
N GLY A 71 -2.03 -4.12 -0.91
CA GLY A 71 -2.28 -4.57 0.46
C GLY A 71 -1.99 -3.51 1.52
N ASN A 72 -1.60 -2.31 1.12
CA ASN A 72 -1.31 -1.16 2.00
C ASN A 72 -0.53 -1.54 3.28
N PRO A 73 0.67 -2.14 3.19
CA PRO A 73 1.41 -2.62 4.35
C PRO A 73 1.75 -1.52 5.35
N SER A 74 1.84 -0.29 4.87
CA SER A 74 2.16 0.90 5.69
C SER A 74 0.93 1.58 6.28
N GLY A 75 -0.29 1.18 5.91
CA GLY A 75 -1.54 1.74 6.44
C GLY A 75 -1.80 3.20 6.04
N TYR A 76 -1.16 3.71 5.00
CA TYR A 76 -1.33 5.10 4.57
C TYR A 76 -2.71 5.35 3.99
N GLY A 77 -3.29 6.51 4.35
CA GLY A 77 -4.46 7.04 3.66
C GLY A 77 -4.09 7.58 2.26
N VAL A 78 -5.09 7.65 1.36
CA VAL A 78 -4.89 8.19 0.00
C VAL A 78 -4.29 9.59 0.03
N ASP A 79 -4.81 10.47 0.90
CA ASP A 79 -4.32 11.84 1.02
C ASP A 79 -2.90 11.90 1.60
N GLU A 80 -2.57 11.00 2.53
CA GLU A 80 -1.24 10.86 3.12
C GLU A 80 -0.22 10.42 2.07
N TYR A 81 -0.59 9.45 1.23
CA TYR A 81 0.29 8.97 0.17
C TYR A 81 0.55 10.06 -0.89
N ILE A 82 -0.49 10.80 -1.28
CA ILE A 82 -0.36 11.94 -2.20
C ILE A 82 0.54 13.03 -1.58
N ALA A 83 0.41 13.30 -0.28
CA ALA A 83 1.27 14.25 0.41
C ALA A 83 2.74 13.81 0.40
N ILE A 84 3.01 12.52 0.60
CA ILE A 84 4.36 11.93 0.47
C ILE A 84 4.92 12.12 -0.95
N CYS A 85 4.10 11.86 -1.99
CA CYS A 85 4.52 12.09 -3.37
C CYS A 85 4.85 13.56 -3.65
N MET A 86 4.06 14.49 -3.11
CA MET A 86 4.33 15.93 -3.24
C MET A 86 5.61 16.34 -2.52
N MET A 87 5.83 15.85 -1.31
CA MET A 87 7.08 16.11 -0.56
C MET A 87 8.31 15.57 -1.30
N MET A 88 8.19 14.39 -1.90
CA MET A 88 9.25 13.78 -2.71
C MET A 88 9.57 14.65 -3.93
N GLY A 89 8.54 15.18 -4.62
CA GLY A 89 8.69 16.10 -5.73
C GLY A 89 9.41 17.39 -5.34
N VAL A 90 9.02 17.99 -4.21
CA VAL A 90 9.65 19.20 -3.67
C VAL A 90 11.10 18.92 -3.23
N ALA A 91 11.37 17.80 -2.59
CA ALA A 91 12.72 17.40 -2.17
C ALA A 91 13.66 17.21 -3.37
N MET A 92 13.16 16.56 -4.44
CA MET A 92 13.91 16.39 -5.69
C MET A 92 14.20 17.73 -6.39
N ALA A 93 13.21 18.63 -6.43
CA ALA A 93 13.38 19.97 -6.97
C ALA A 93 14.39 20.80 -6.14
N GLY A 94 14.31 20.73 -4.80
CA GLY A 94 15.26 21.38 -3.90
C GLY A 94 16.70 20.88 -4.08
N CYS A 95 16.87 19.58 -4.20
CA CYS A 95 18.17 18.97 -4.46
C CYS A 95 18.72 19.42 -5.84
N GLY A 96 17.87 19.48 -6.86
CA GLY A 96 18.23 19.97 -8.20
C GLY A 96 18.63 21.45 -8.16
N LEU A 97 17.93 22.28 -7.37
CA LEU A 97 18.26 23.68 -7.18
C LEU A 97 19.64 23.88 -6.54
N LEU A 98 19.90 23.16 -5.45
CA LEU A 98 21.20 23.19 -4.75
C LEU A 98 22.36 22.81 -5.69
N LEU A 99 22.18 21.73 -6.47
CA LEU A 99 23.17 21.31 -7.44
C LEU A 99 23.36 22.35 -8.56
N GLY A 100 22.26 22.95 -9.04
CA GLY A 100 22.30 24.00 -10.07
C GLY A 100 23.09 25.24 -9.63
N VAL A 101 22.88 25.68 -8.38
CA VAL A 101 23.62 26.80 -7.78
C VAL A 101 25.09 26.44 -7.56
N ALA A 102 25.39 25.21 -7.09
CA ALA A 102 26.74 24.75 -6.83
C ALA A 102 27.60 24.65 -8.10
N VAL A 103 27.01 24.20 -9.20
CA VAL A 103 27.70 24.05 -10.51
C VAL A 103 27.66 25.34 -11.32
N LYS A 104 26.97 26.39 -10.87
CA LYS A 104 26.77 27.68 -11.59
C LYS A 104 26.26 27.49 -13.04
N SER A 105 25.50 26.44 -13.26
CA SER A 105 24.98 26.09 -14.60
C SER A 105 23.51 26.50 -14.72
N SER A 106 23.28 27.53 -15.53
CA SER A 106 21.93 28.00 -15.88
C SER A 106 21.06 26.91 -16.52
N MET A 107 21.68 25.94 -17.19
CA MET A 107 21.01 24.82 -17.88
C MET A 107 20.35 23.84 -16.89
N LEU A 108 20.92 23.68 -15.68
CA LEU A 108 20.34 22.85 -14.62
C LEU A 108 19.02 23.42 -14.07
N LEU A 109 18.85 24.75 -14.09
CA LEU A 109 17.59 25.39 -13.69
C LEU A 109 16.44 25.04 -14.65
N LEU A 110 16.72 24.79 -15.91
CA LEU A 110 15.72 24.38 -16.90
C LEU A 110 15.20 22.95 -16.66
N ILE A 111 15.98 22.09 -16.01
CA ILE A 111 15.65 20.71 -15.70
C ILE A 111 14.83 20.59 -14.40
N LEU A 112 14.77 21.65 -13.58
CA LEU A 112 14.08 21.65 -12.29
C LEU A 112 12.61 21.20 -12.36
N PRO A 113 11.77 21.70 -13.29
CA PRO A 113 10.38 21.23 -13.38
C PRO A 113 10.30 19.75 -13.75
N GLY A 114 11.21 19.24 -14.56
CA GLY A 114 11.28 17.81 -14.89
C GLY A 114 11.63 16.95 -13.66
N LEU A 115 12.56 17.40 -12.82
CA LEU A 115 12.91 16.73 -11.55
C LEU A 115 11.73 16.73 -10.57
N MET A 116 10.98 17.81 -10.50
CA MET A 116 9.78 17.88 -9.65
C MET A 116 8.71 16.89 -10.11
N VAL A 117 8.46 16.80 -11.41
CA VAL A 117 7.51 15.85 -12.01
C VAL A 117 7.97 14.42 -11.76
N LEU A 118 9.24 14.10 -11.99
CA LEU A 118 9.81 12.78 -11.73
C LEU A 118 9.71 12.39 -10.25
N GLY A 119 9.99 13.31 -9.34
CA GLY A 119 9.87 13.08 -7.90
C GLY A 119 8.43 12.82 -7.45
N PHE A 120 7.46 13.45 -8.10
CA PHE A 120 6.04 13.24 -7.82
C PHE A 120 5.52 11.91 -8.41
N PHE A 121 5.81 11.63 -9.66
CA PHE A 121 5.31 10.42 -10.34
C PHE A 121 6.08 9.15 -9.99
N GLY A 122 7.34 9.26 -9.52
CA GLY A 122 8.15 8.11 -9.15
C GLY A 122 7.52 7.19 -8.12
N PRO A 123 7.09 7.69 -6.96
CA PRO A 123 6.40 6.86 -5.95
C PRO A 123 5.08 6.28 -6.45
N LEU A 124 4.32 7.03 -7.26
CA LEU A 124 3.07 6.54 -7.86
C LEU A 124 3.30 5.35 -8.79
N TRP A 125 4.34 5.41 -9.61
CA TRP A 125 4.73 4.30 -10.49
C TRP A 125 5.21 3.08 -9.70
N ALA A 126 5.97 3.31 -8.64
CA ALA A 126 6.43 2.24 -7.76
C ALA A 126 5.25 1.54 -7.08
N LEU A 127 4.26 2.29 -6.58
CA LEU A 127 3.05 1.76 -5.97
C LEU A 127 2.24 0.92 -6.96
N HIS A 128 1.99 1.46 -8.17
CA HIS A 128 1.28 0.75 -9.22
C HIS A 128 2.00 -0.56 -9.61
N GLY A 129 3.33 -0.52 -9.72
CA GLY A 129 4.14 -1.72 -9.99
C GLY A 129 4.03 -2.77 -8.89
N GLU A 130 4.01 -2.38 -7.63
CA GLU A 130 3.88 -3.32 -6.51
C GLU A 130 2.46 -3.89 -6.42
N SER A 131 1.43 -3.07 -6.59
CA SER A 131 0.04 -3.51 -6.68
C SER A 131 -0.13 -4.61 -7.74
N ARG A 132 0.35 -4.35 -8.95
CA ARG A 132 0.28 -5.32 -10.05
C ARG A 132 1.06 -6.61 -9.77
N ARG A 133 2.27 -6.50 -9.21
CA ARG A 133 3.09 -7.68 -8.85
C ARG A 133 2.38 -8.53 -7.80
N ARG A 134 1.79 -7.91 -6.78
CA ARG A 134 1.04 -8.61 -5.73
C ARG A 134 -0.18 -9.33 -6.32
N THR A 135 -0.96 -8.65 -7.15
CA THR A 135 -2.12 -9.25 -7.84
C THR A 135 -1.73 -10.46 -8.68
N ILE A 136 -0.62 -10.40 -9.43
CA ILE A 136 -0.11 -11.53 -10.22
C ILE A 136 0.33 -12.69 -9.31
N ARG A 137 0.96 -12.41 -8.15
CA ARG A 137 1.34 -13.46 -7.19
C ARG A 137 0.10 -14.18 -6.65
N ILE A 138 -0.91 -13.43 -6.22
CA ILE A 138 -2.19 -13.99 -5.76
C ILE A 138 -2.86 -14.83 -6.86
N ALA A 139 -2.94 -14.31 -8.08
CA ALA A 139 -3.54 -15.03 -9.20
C ALA A 139 -2.87 -16.37 -9.51
N LYS A 140 -1.55 -16.45 -9.38
CA LYS A 140 -0.78 -17.69 -9.60
C LYS A 140 -0.98 -18.72 -8.48
N GLN A 141 -1.20 -18.27 -7.27
CA GLN A 141 -1.37 -19.13 -6.10
C GLN A 141 -2.82 -19.62 -5.94
N LEU A 142 -3.77 -18.83 -6.41
CA LEU A 142 -5.20 -19.07 -6.25
C LEU A 142 -5.65 -20.50 -6.63
N PRO A 143 -5.29 -21.07 -7.80
CA PRO A 143 -5.72 -22.43 -8.14
C PRO A 143 -5.25 -23.48 -7.14
N TYR A 144 -3.97 -23.45 -6.78
CA TYR A 144 -3.40 -24.39 -5.82
C TYR A 144 -4.07 -24.29 -4.45
N SER A 145 -4.30 -23.07 -3.97
CA SER A 145 -4.94 -22.81 -2.68
C SER A 145 -6.40 -23.28 -2.67
N LEU A 146 -7.14 -23.09 -3.76
CA LEU A 146 -8.51 -23.59 -3.90
C LEU A 146 -8.57 -25.12 -3.91
N ASP A 147 -7.65 -25.79 -4.61
CA ASP A 147 -7.56 -27.24 -4.61
C ASP A 147 -7.28 -27.80 -3.20
N LEU A 148 -6.38 -27.14 -2.46
CA LEU A 148 -6.04 -27.54 -1.10
C LEU A 148 -7.22 -27.34 -0.13
N ILE A 149 -7.94 -26.23 -0.25
CA ILE A 149 -9.17 -25.96 0.52
C ILE A 149 -10.22 -27.03 0.19
N ALA A 150 -10.44 -27.32 -1.11
CA ALA A 150 -11.42 -28.33 -1.54
C ALA A 150 -11.07 -29.72 -1.01
N LEU A 151 -9.80 -30.12 -1.06
CA LEU A 151 -9.33 -31.39 -0.52
C LEU A 151 -9.53 -31.49 1.00
N THR A 152 -9.22 -30.42 1.72
CA THR A 152 -9.40 -30.36 3.16
C THR A 152 -10.89 -30.43 3.54
N MET A 153 -11.76 -29.75 2.79
CA MET A 153 -13.21 -29.85 2.98
C MET A 153 -13.75 -31.25 2.63
N ALA A 154 -13.19 -31.90 1.63
CA ALA A 154 -13.56 -33.27 1.25
C ALA A 154 -13.21 -34.29 2.35
N SER A 155 -12.23 -34.00 3.21
CA SER A 155 -11.92 -34.82 4.41
C SER A 155 -12.88 -34.58 5.58
N GLY A 156 -13.87 -33.67 5.44
CA GLY A 156 -14.89 -33.38 6.45
C GLY A 156 -14.66 -32.11 7.25
N SER A 157 -13.61 -31.36 6.96
CA SER A 157 -13.34 -30.07 7.63
C SER A 157 -14.28 -28.97 7.13
N SER A 158 -14.57 -28.01 7.99
CA SER A 158 -15.33 -26.81 7.59
C SER A 158 -14.47 -25.87 6.71
N PHE A 159 -15.12 -25.02 5.92
CA PHE A 159 -14.43 -23.99 5.13
C PHE A 159 -13.48 -23.13 5.98
N THR A 160 -13.93 -22.72 7.16
CA THR A 160 -13.13 -21.91 8.09
C THR A 160 -11.87 -22.63 8.54
N GLU A 161 -11.99 -23.90 8.91
CA GLU A 161 -10.84 -24.75 9.32
C GLU A 161 -9.87 -24.98 8.16
N ALA A 162 -10.38 -25.21 6.96
CA ALA A 162 -9.55 -25.38 5.75
C ALA A 162 -8.73 -24.11 5.45
N CYS A 163 -9.37 -22.94 5.51
CA CYS A 163 -8.67 -21.65 5.33
C CYS A 163 -7.66 -21.38 6.47
N GLN A 164 -8.01 -21.68 7.72
CA GLN A 164 -7.08 -21.53 8.85
C GLN A 164 -5.85 -22.45 8.72
N ALA A 165 -6.02 -23.66 8.22
CA ALA A 165 -4.92 -24.57 7.96
C ALA A 165 -3.96 -24.00 6.93
N LEU A 166 -4.49 -23.47 5.82
CA LEU A 166 -3.71 -22.83 4.75
C LEU A 166 -2.94 -21.61 5.24
N ILE A 167 -3.59 -20.72 6.00
CA ILE A 167 -2.97 -19.52 6.59
C ILE A 167 -1.84 -19.91 7.55
N ARG A 168 -2.02 -20.97 8.34
CA ARG A 168 -1.03 -21.44 9.31
C ARG A 168 0.21 -22.02 8.64
N ASP A 169 0.04 -22.65 7.49
CA ASP A 169 1.15 -23.22 6.71
C ASP A 169 2.06 -22.13 6.14
N ASN A 170 1.49 -21.03 5.60
CA ASN A 170 2.26 -19.91 5.07
C ASN A 170 1.60 -18.55 5.36
N PRO A 171 1.80 -17.98 6.57
CA PRO A 171 1.13 -16.74 6.98
C PRO A 171 1.62 -15.49 6.24
N THR A 172 2.79 -15.56 5.59
CA THR A 172 3.38 -14.41 4.88
C THR A 172 2.92 -14.30 3.43
N ASP A 173 2.17 -15.29 2.94
CA ASP A 173 1.68 -15.32 1.58
C ASP A 173 0.58 -14.28 1.34
N ASP A 174 0.64 -13.60 0.18
CA ASP A 174 -0.29 -12.51 -0.15
C ASP A 174 -1.75 -12.96 -0.16
N LEU A 175 -2.04 -14.17 -0.68
CA LEU A 175 -3.39 -14.75 -0.71
C LEU A 175 -3.85 -15.12 0.70
N ASN A 176 -2.97 -15.71 1.51
CA ASN A 176 -3.30 -16.12 2.86
C ASN A 176 -3.58 -14.94 3.79
N GLN A 177 -2.95 -13.79 3.54
CA GLN A 177 -3.28 -12.54 4.23
C GLN A 177 -4.69 -12.06 3.90
N GLU A 178 -5.12 -12.14 2.62
CA GLU A 178 -6.49 -11.80 2.24
C GLU A 178 -7.52 -12.78 2.82
N LEU A 179 -7.18 -14.08 2.85
CA LEU A 179 -8.03 -15.10 3.49
C LEU A 179 -8.15 -14.86 5.00
N ALA A 180 -7.07 -14.43 5.68
CA ALA A 180 -7.10 -14.10 7.09
C ALA A 180 -8.04 -12.90 7.39
N VAL A 181 -8.01 -11.88 6.54
CA VAL A 181 -8.94 -10.76 6.61
C VAL A 181 -10.38 -11.23 6.41
N ALA A 182 -10.65 -12.07 5.40
CA ALA A 182 -11.99 -12.60 5.17
C ALA A 182 -12.51 -13.49 6.32
N LEU A 183 -11.64 -14.30 6.94
CA LEU A 183 -12.02 -15.07 8.12
C LEU A 183 -12.39 -14.15 9.29
N SER A 184 -11.64 -13.08 9.52
CA SER A 184 -11.99 -12.10 10.55
C SER A 184 -13.34 -11.42 10.25
N GLU A 185 -13.62 -11.06 8.99
CA GLU A 185 -14.93 -10.52 8.59
C GLU A 185 -16.08 -11.50 8.89
N ILE A 186 -15.88 -12.80 8.66
CA ILE A 186 -16.85 -13.85 8.97
C ILE A 186 -17.05 -13.96 10.49
N GLU A 187 -15.99 -13.89 11.28
CA GLU A 187 -16.06 -13.90 12.75
C GLU A 187 -16.83 -12.68 13.31
N PHE A 188 -16.76 -11.54 12.62
CA PHE A 188 -17.55 -10.34 12.93
C PHE A 188 -18.99 -10.38 12.39
N GLY A 189 -19.43 -11.51 11.81
CA GLY A 189 -20.81 -11.72 11.40
C GLY A 189 -21.09 -11.47 9.91
N THR A 190 -20.08 -11.19 9.10
CA THR A 190 -20.23 -11.12 7.64
C THR A 190 -20.48 -12.51 7.05
N THR A 191 -21.37 -12.63 6.07
CA THR A 191 -21.61 -13.92 5.42
C THR A 191 -20.37 -14.37 4.63
N ARG A 192 -20.14 -15.69 4.53
CA ARG A 192 -19.00 -16.24 3.76
C ARG A 192 -18.97 -15.74 2.32
N MET A 193 -20.14 -15.66 1.67
CA MET A 193 -20.26 -15.16 0.30
C MET A 193 -19.81 -13.69 0.22
N GLN A 194 -20.26 -12.85 1.14
CA GLN A 194 -19.90 -11.44 1.16
C GLN A 194 -18.40 -11.24 1.45
N ALA A 195 -17.82 -12.03 2.35
CA ALA A 195 -16.38 -11.98 2.64
C ALA A 195 -15.54 -12.35 1.39
N LEU A 196 -15.97 -13.35 0.61
CA LEU A 196 -15.30 -13.69 -0.66
C LEU A 196 -15.47 -12.60 -1.73
N VAL A 197 -16.64 -11.98 -1.83
CA VAL A 197 -16.86 -10.81 -2.71
C VAL A 197 -15.95 -9.66 -2.30
N ASN A 198 -15.81 -9.40 -1.01
CA ASN A 198 -14.91 -8.37 -0.50
C ASN A 198 -13.43 -8.63 -0.87
N ILE A 199 -12.99 -9.91 -0.90
CA ILE A 199 -11.65 -10.27 -1.43
C ILE A 199 -11.55 -9.89 -2.90
N ALA A 200 -12.56 -10.25 -3.72
CA ALA A 200 -12.53 -9.96 -5.15
C ALA A 200 -12.51 -8.46 -5.46
N GLU A 201 -13.16 -7.64 -4.63
CA GLU A 201 -13.10 -6.18 -4.74
C GLU A 201 -11.76 -5.59 -4.31
N ARG A 202 -11.08 -6.20 -3.31
CA ARG A 202 -9.76 -5.76 -2.84
C ARG A 202 -8.64 -6.17 -3.78
N VAL A 203 -8.76 -7.32 -4.43
CA VAL A 203 -7.77 -7.89 -5.33
C VAL A 203 -8.36 -7.95 -6.74
N PRO A 204 -8.33 -6.84 -7.51
CA PRO A 204 -8.84 -6.83 -8.87
C PRO A 204 -7.97 -7.73 -9.74
N LEU A 205 -8.41 -8.96 -9.94
CA LEU A 205 -7.82 -9.87 -10.92
C LEU A 205 -8.31 -9.42 -12.28
N GLU A 206 -7.49 -8.64 -13.00
CA GLU A 206 -7.79 -8.31 -14.40
C GLU A 206 -7.87 -9.61 -15.20
N SER A 207 -9.05 -9.85 -15.77
CA SER A 207 -9.35 -10.95 -16.71
C SER A 207 -8.81 -10.62 -18.10
#